data_3620df0cda8784cf8bbdba2ff1e32c07
#
_entry.id   3620df0cda8784cf8bbdba2ff1e32c07
#
_cell.length_a   1.000
_cell.length_b   1.000
_cell.length_c   1.000
_cell.angle_alpha   90.00
_cell.angle_beta   90.00
_cell.angle_gamma   90.00
#
_symmetry.space_group_name_H-M   'P 1'
#
loop_
_entity.id
_entity.type
_entity.pdbx_description
1 polymer ?
#
loop_
_entity_poly.entity_id
_entity_poly.type
_entity_poly.pdbx_seq_one_letter_code
_entity_poly.pdbx_strand_id
1 'polypeptide(L)'
;MKLTVLPIMGLIFVFSPFIEEARAQTPKKIDEKRAWTAYTFKGKGGKVCYMASAPIKQKGKYKVRGQPYALVTNRPSEKIKGEVNFIAGYTFKKGSSVKVKIGKKGVFELFTEGDAAWSKDQPSDLKLVKAMKKGNRMTVVGRSSRGTKTTDTYSLSGFTAMKKRIDRECK
;
A
#
# COMPACT_ATOMS: atom_id res chain seq x y z
N MET A 1 -33.27 -31.78 -67.94
CA MET A 1 -32.10 -31.04 -67.41
C MET A 1 -32.27 -30.93 -65.88
N LYS A 2 -31.59 -31.80 -65.10
CA LYS A 2 -31.71 -31.84 -63.61
C LYS A 2 -30.54 -31.03 -63.05
N LEU A 3 -30.85 -29.91 -62.39
CA LEU A 3 -29.85 -29.13 -61.63
C LEU A 3 -29.66 -29.76 -60.26
N THR A 4 -28.44 -30.21 -59.98
CA THR A 4 -28.03 -30.73 -58.70
C THR A 4 -27.45 -29.57 -57.89
N VAL A 5 -28.12 -29.19 -56.80
CA VAL A 5 -27.63 -28.14 -55.87
C VAL A 5 -26.76 -28.83 -54.83
N LEU A 6 -25.47 -28.47 -54.76
CA LEU A 6 -24.56 -28.89 -53.69
C LEU A 6 -24.69 -27.98 -52.47
N PRO A 7 -24.81 -28.50 -51.23
CA PRO A 7 -24.81 -27.68 -50.03
C PRO A 7 -23.35 -27.28 -49.64
N ILE A 8 -23.11 -26.00 -49.54
CA ILE A 8 -21.86 -25.43 -48.98
C ILE A 8 -21.95 -25.52 -47.47
N MET A 9 -21.19 -26.42 -46.89
CA MET A 9 -21.06 -26.57 -45.43
C MET A 9 -20.07 -25.54 -44.90
N GLY A 10 -20.59 -24.42 -44.41
CA GLY A 10 -19.78 -23.33 -43.79
C GLY A 10 -19.20 -23.76 -42.46
N LEU A 11 -17.88 -23.84 -42.39
CA LEU A 11 -17.12 -24.11 -41.17
C LEU A 11 -17.11 -22.86 -40.29
N ILE A 12 -17.91 -22.83 -39.21
CA ILE A 12 -17.95 -21.76 -38.22
C ILE A 12 -16.74 -21.95 -37.28
N PHE A 13 -15.71 -21.14 -37.46
CA PHE A 13 -14.59 -21.03 -36.53
C PHE A 13 -15.04 -20.25 -35.29
N VAL A 14 -15.32 -20.98 -34.21
CA VAL A 14 -15.60 -20.37 -32.89
C VAL A 14 -14.27 -19.92 -32.30
N PHE A 15 -14.01 -18.62 -32.40
CA PHE A 15 -12.89 -17.98 -31.71
C PHE A 15 -13.26 -17.84 -30.23
N SER A 16 -12.78 -18.76 -29.37
CA SER A 16 -12.87 -18.61 -27.93
C SER A 16 -11.83 -17.59 -27.47
N PRO A 17 -12.24 -16.44 -26.90
CA PRO A 17 -11.26 -15.54 -26.28
C PRO A 17 -10.66 -16.23 -25.04
N PHE A 18 -9.37 -16.47 -25.06
CA PHE A 18 -8.62 -16.84 -23.85
C PHE A 18 -8.62 -15.63 -22.91
N ILE A 19 -9.50 -15.64 -21.91
CA ILE A 19 -9.46 -14.69 -20.79
C ILE A 19 -8.33 -15.16 -19.90
N GLU A 20 -7.16 -14.53 -20.01
CA GLU A 20 -6.04 -14.73 -19.11
C GLU A 20 -6.41 -14.07 -17.77
N GLU A 21 -6.89 -14.85 -16.83
CA GLU A 21 -7.13 -14.40 -15.45
C GLU A 21 -5.82 -13.89 -14.86
N ALA A 22 -5.72 -12.59 -14.66
CA ALA A 22 -4.62 -11.96 -13.93
C ALA A 22 -4.68 -12.42 -12.46
N ARG A 23 -4.05 -13.54 -12.14
CA ARG A 23 -3.89 -14.02 -10.76
C ARG A 23 -3.07 -12.99 -9.99
N ALA A 24 -3.72 -12.24 -9.11
CA ALA A 24 -3.03 -11.41 -8.13
C ALA A 24 -2.15 -12.32 -7.27
N GLN A 25 -0.83 -12.12 -7.33
CA GLN A 25 0.08 -12.92 -6.54
C GLN A 25 -0.05 -12.54 -5.06
N THR A 26 -0.35 -13.53 -4.22
CA THR A 26 -0.40 -13.35 -2.77
C THR A 26 0.97 -12.93 -2.24
N PRO A 27 1.07 -11.82 -1.49
CA PRO A 27 2.33 -11.40 -0.90
C PRO A 27 2.90 -12.46 0.05
N LYS A 28 4.18 -12.80 -0.14
CA LYS A 28 4.90 -13.72 0.74
C LYS A 28 5.49 -12.96 1.91
N LYS A 29 5.16 -13.35 3.14
CA LYS A 29 5.86 -12.89 4.34
C LYS A 29 7.30 -13.38 4.31
N ILE A 30 8.27 -12.48 4.50
CA ILE A 30 9.70 -12.78 4.47
C ILE A 30 10.39 -12.59 5.80
N ASP A 31 9.82 -11.79 6.71
CA ASP A 31 10.34 -11.59 8.07
C ASP A 31 9.32 -10.82 8.93
N GLU A 32 9.53 -10.85 10.26
CA GLU A 32 8.73 -10.10 11.22
C GLU A 32 9.59 -9.69 12.42
N LYS A 33 9.41 -8.48 12.90
CA LYS A 33 10.04 -8.02 14.14
C LYS A 33 9.09 -7.09 14.90
N ARG A 34 8.61 -7.56 16.05
CA ARG A 34 7.71 -6.81 16.95
C ARG A 34 6.47 -6.29 16.21
N ALA A 35 6.33 -4.97 15.99
CA ALA A 35 5.15 -4.37 15.39
C ALA A 35 5.18 -4.31 13.84
N TRP A 36 6.22 -4.80 13.19
CA TRP A 36 6.43 -4.69 11.75
C TRP A 36 6.68 -6.03 11.10
N THR A 37 5.98 -6.28 10.00
CA THR A 37 6.11 -7.49 9.17
C THR A 37 6.55 -7.10 7.77
N ALA A 38 7.52 -7.81 7.21
CA ALA A 38 8.05 -7.60 5.86
C ALA A 38 7.52 -8.64 4.88
N TYR A 39 7.21 -8.19 3.66
CA TYR A 39 6.62 -8.99 2.60
C TYR A 39 7.33 -8.74 1.27
N THR A 40 7.20 -9.70 0.35
CA THR A 40 7.59 -9.55 -1.05
C THR A 40 6.56 -10.18 -1.97
N PHE A 41 6.42 -9.65 -3.18
CA PHE A 41 5.67 -10.25 -4.28
C PHE A 41 6.24 -9.78 -5.62
N LYS A 42 5.84 -10.47 -6.71
CA LYS A 42 6.17 -10.07 -8.07
C LYS A 42 5.00 -9.26 -8.63
N GLY A 43 5.14 -7.95 -8.73
CA GLY A 43 4.18 -7.06 -9.40
C GLY A 43 4.40 -7.03 -10.91
N LYS A 44 3.53 -6.32 -11.64
CA LYS A 44 3.66 -6.14 -13.11
C LYS A 44 5.02 -5.57 -13.53
N GLY A 45 5.56 -4.63 -12.74
CA GLY A 45 6.85 -3.98 -12.99
C GLY A 45 8.06 -4.71 -12.39
N GLY A 46 7.90 -5.89 -11.79
CA GLY A 46 8.99 -6.62 -11.16
C GLY A 46 8.80 -6.88 -9.67
N LYS A 47 9.91 -7.14 -8.97
CA LYS A 47 9.88 -7.45 -7.54
C LYS A 47 9.50 -6.23 -6.70
N VAL A 48 8.56 -6.40 -5.79
CA VAL A 48 8.13 -5.42 -4.80
C VAL A 48 8.39 -5.97 -3.40
N CYS A 49 9.01 -5.16 -2.55
CA CYS A 49 9.19 -5.48 -1.14
C CYS A 49 8.57 -4.38 -0.29
N TYR A 50 7.75 -4.74 0.66
CA TYR A 50 7.16 -3.78 1.57
C TYR A 50 7.16 -4.29 3.00
N MET A 51 7.01 -3.37 3.92
CA MET A 51 6.75 -3.69 5.32
C MET A 51 5.52 -2.96 5.80
N ALA A 52 4.75 -3.61 6.66
CA ALA A 52 3.49 -3.11 7.16
C ALA A 52 3.40 -3.21 8.68
N SER A 53 2.62 -2.31 9.28
CA SER A 53 2.26 -2.32 10.69
C SER A 53 0.82 -1.87 10.88
N ALA A 54 0.09 -2.52 11.77
CA ALA A 54 -1.20 -2.05 12.25
C ALA A 54 -1.02 -1.10 13.45
N PRO A 55 -1.95 -0.15 13.69
CA PRO A 55 -1.87 0.73 14.85
C PRO A 55 -2.13 -0.05 16.15
N ILE A 56 -1.38 0.32 17.20
CA ILE A 56 -1.58 -0.22 18.56
C ILE A 56 -2.71 0.50 19.32
N LYS A 57 -3.19 1.64 18.81
CA LYS A 57 -4.33 2.37 19.34
C LYS A 57 -5.01 3.15 18.22
N GLN A 58 -6.34 3.09 18.20
CA GLN A 58 -7.18 3.83 17.27
C GLN A 58 -8.16 4.69 18.05
N LYS A 59 -8.34 5.95 17.64
CA LYS A 59 -9.31 6.89 18.22
C LYS A 59 -10.09 7.58 17.10
N GLY A 60 -11.39 7.78 17.32
CA GLY A 60 -12.31 8.49 16.43
C GLY A 60 -13.76 8.13 16.75
N LYS A 61 -14.69 9.01 16.43
CA LYS A 61 -16.15 8.76 16.58
C LYS A 61 -16.66 8.11 15.28
N TYR A 62 -16.41 6.82 15.06
CA TYR A 62 -16.87 6.04 13.91
C TYR A 62 -17.61 4.78 14.36
N LYS A 63 -18.66 4.37 13.62
CA LYS A 63 -19.39 3.11 13.86
C LYS A 63 -18.68 1.92 13.22
N VAL A 64 -18.20 2.09 11.96
CA VAL A 64 -17.50 1.06 11.20
C VAL A 64 -16.25 1.69 10.56
N ARG A 65 -15.15 0.95 10.55
CA ARG A 65 -13.89 1.32 9.93
C ARG A 65 -13.16 0.06 9.49
N GLY A 66 -12.61 0.05 8.29
CA GLY A 66 -11.67 -0.99 7.85
C GLY A 66 -10.35 -0.92 8.62
N GLN A 67 -9.52 -1.95 8.48
CA GLN A 67 -8.24 -2.02 9.16
C GLN A 67 -7.25 -0.99 8.60
N PRO A 68 -6.71 -0.07 9.41
CA PRO A 68 -5.66 0.86 8.99
C PRO A 68 -4.28 0.22 9.03
N TYR A 69 -3.40 0.67 8.10
CA TYR A 69 -2.01 0.24 8.03
C TYR A 69 -1.06 1.41 7.76
N ALA A 70 0.15 1.29 8.28
CA ALA A 70 1.32 2.06 7.83
C ALA A 70 2.18 1.12 6.98
N LEU A 71 2.59 1.58 5.78
CA LEU A 71 3.39 0.81 4.84
C LEU A 71 4.66 1.57 4.46
N VAL A 72 5.72 0.83 4.18
CA VAL A 72 6.94 1.34 3.56
C VAL A 72 7.34 0.38 2.46
N THR A 73 7.46 0.89 1.23
CA THR A 73 7.62 0.08 0.01
C THR A 73 8.91 0.41 -0.73
N ASN A 74 9.54 -0.63 -1.29
CA ASN A 74 10.61 -0.54 -2.27
C ASN A 74 10.15 -1.18 -3.58
N ARG A 75 10.31 -0.48 -4.71
CA ARG A 75 10.08 -0.96 -6.09
C ARG A 75 11.31 -0.66 -6.94
N PRO A 76 12.29 -1.58 -7.03
CA PRO A 76 13.56 -1.31 -7.73
C PRO A 76 13.41 -0.95 -9.21
N SER A 77 12.50 -1.60 -9.92
CA SER A 77 12.21 -1.32 -11.34
C SER A 77 11.73 0.11 -11.60
N GLU A 78 11.06 0.72 -10.61
CA GLU A 78 10.57 2.10 -10.66
C GLU A 78 11.55 3.08 -9.97
N LYS A 79 12.71 2.59 -9.50
CA LYS A 79 13.70 3.34 -8.71
C LYS A 79 13.13 3.93 -7.41
N ILE A 80 12.04 3.34 -6.90
CA ILE A 80 11.37 3.76 -5.66
C ILE A 80 11.98 3.03 -4.47
N LYS A 81 12.44 3.79 -3.49
CA LYS A 81 13.04 3.26 -2.26
C LYS A 81 12.49 3.96 -1.02
N GLY A 82 11.73 3.22 -0.23
CA GLY A 82 11.22 3.71 1.05
C GLY A 82 10.02 4.64 0.93
N GLU A 83 9.18 4.46 -0.08
CA GLU A 83 7.91 5.15 -0.21
C GLU A 83 7.02 4.85 1.00
N VAL A 84 6.51 5.88 1.65
CA VAL A 84 5.67 5.76 2.85
C VAL A 84 4.23 6.08 2.52
N ASN A 85 3.34 5.19 2.88
CA ASN A 85 1.91 5.47 2.81
C ASN A 85 1.15 4.94 4.03
N PHE A 86 -0.02 5.54 4.27
CA PHE A 86 -0.93 5.15 5.33
C PHE A 86 -2.30 4.87 4.75
N ILE A 87 -2.76 3.63 4.89
CA ILE A 87 -4.13 3.24 4.59
C ILE A 87 -4.99 3.56 5.81
N ALA A 88 -6.08 4.28 5.62
CA ALA A 88 -6.90 4.73 6.74
C ALA A 88 -8.01 3.75 7.14
N GLY A 89 -8.41 2.83 6.23
CA GLY A 89 -9.59 2.00 6.40
C GLY A 89 -10.92 2.77 6.22
N TYR A 90 -10.84 3.96 5.60
CA TYR A 90 -11.98 4.78 5.16
C TYR A 90 -11.49 5.75 4.07
N THR A 91 -12.39 6.24 3.23
CA THR A 91 -12.08 7.30 2.26
C THR A 91 -11.84 8.61 2.95
N PHE A 92 -10.67 9.24 2.70
CA PHE A 92 -10.35 10.55 3.25
C PHE A 92 -11.26 11.66 2.71
N LYS A 93 -11.42 12.74 3.49
CA LYS A 93 -12.09 13.95 3.01
C LYS A 93 -11.28 14.55 1.86
N LYS A 94 -11.92 14.79 0.71
CA LYS A 94 -11.29 15.38 -0.48
C LYS A 94 -10.56 16.70 -0.12
N GLY A 95 -9.32 16.83 -0.60
CA GLY A 95 -8.48 18.00 -0.32
C GLY A 95 -7.98 18.11 1.13
N SER A 96 -8.15 17.06 1.95
CA SER A 96 -7.57 17.03 3.29
C SER A 96 -6.13 16.52 3.27
N SER A 97 -5.40 16.75 4.35
CA SER A 97 -4.08 16.18 4.58
C SER A 97 -4.08 15.30 5.82
N VAL A 98 -3.07 14.41 5.88
CA VAL A 98 -2.76 13.59 7.05
C VAL A 98 -1.54 14.16 7.74
N LYS A 99 -1.59 14.30 9.07
CA LYS A 99 -0.48 14.75 9.90
C LYS A 99 0.13 13.55 10.64
N VAL A 100 1.43 13.31 10.40
CA VAL A 100 2.22 12.27 11.08
C VAL A 100 3.15 12.93 12.07
N LYS A 101 3.00 12.58 13.36
CA LYS A 101 3.81 13.09 14.47
C LYS A 101 4.71 11.97 15.00
N ILE A 102 6.01 12.22 15.13
CA ILE A 102 7.00 11.25 15.67
C ILE A 102 7.76 11.89 16.82
N GLY A 103 7.27 11.69 18.04
CA GLY A 103 7.84 12.28 19.24
C GLY A 103 8.11 13.78 19.09
N LYS A 104 9.35 14.22 19.44
CA LYS A 104 9.85 15.59 19.21
C LYS A 104 10.51 15.78 17.84
N LYS A 105 10.49 14.76 16.95
CA LYS A 105 11.23 14.74 15.67
C LYS A 105 10.54 15.52 14.54
N GLY A 106 9.35 16.05 14.78
CA GLY A 106 8.64 16.87 13.83
C GLY A 106 7.25 16.36 13.45
N VAL A 107 6.59 17.18 12.65
CA VAL A 107 5.29 16.88 12.05
C VAL A 107 5.49 16.80 10.54
N PHE A 108 5.03 15.73 9.93
CA PHE A 108 5.04 15.51 8.48
C PHE A 108 3.61 15.62 7.99
N GLU A 109 3.43 16.29 6.86
CA GLU A 109 2.14 16.42 6.21
C GLU A 109 2.12 15.62 4.91
N LEU A 110 1.08 14.79 4.74
CA LEU A 110 0.90 13.93 3.59
C LEU A 110 -0.40 14.32 2.88
N PHE A 111 -0.42 14.27 1.55
CA PHE A 111 -1.65 14.44 0.79
C PHE A 111 -2.47 13.15 0.82
N THR A 112 -3.77 13.26 0.51
CA THR A 112 -4.70 12.12 0.55
C THR A 112 -5.32 11.87 -0.82
N GLU A 113 -5.40 10.58 -1.18
CA GLU A 113 -6.11 10.10 -2.36
C GLU A 113 -6.85 8.81 -2.01
N GLY A 114 -8.17 8.78 -2.22
CA GLY A 114 -8.99 7.65 -1.82
C GLY A 114 -8.91 7.40 -0.32
N ASP A 115 -8.47 6.21 0.06
CA ASP A 115 -8.26 5.77 1.45
C ASP A 115 -6.79 5.80 1.89
N ALA A 116 -5.90 6.26 1.02
CA ALA A 116 -4.46 6.32 1.24
C ALA A 116 -3.93 7.75 1.40
N ALA A 117 -2.89 7.91 2.23
CA ALA A 117 -2.13 9.15 2.38
C ALA A 117 -0.67 8.91 2.01
N TRP A 118 -0.07 9.85 1.25
CA TRP A 118 1.24 9.73 0.61
C TRP A 118 2.12 10.94 0.88
N SER A 119 3.43 10.74 0.94
CA SER A 119 4.38 11.84 0.84
C SER A 119 4.34 12.44 -0.56
N LYS A 120 4.62 13.75 -0.67
CA LYS A 120 4.58 14.46 -1.95
C LYS A 120 5.70 14.06 -2.92
N ASP A 121 6.82 13.57 -2.40
CA ASP A 121 8.01 13.20 -3.17
C ASP A 121 8.92 12.25 -2.39
N GLN A 122 9.86 11.60 -3.08
CA GLN A 122 10.81 10.68 -2.48
C GLN A 122 11.74 11.31 -1.42
N PRO A 123 12.25 12.56 -1.56
CA PRO A 123 12.96 13.22 -0.47
C PRO A 123 12.15 13.36 0.81
N SER A 124 10.85 13.59 0.72
CA SER A 124 9.93 13.64 1.87
C SER A 124 9.76 12.27 2.52
N ASP A 125 9.62 11.20 1.73
CA ASP A 125 9.61 9.82 2.21
C ASP A 125 10.88 9.50 3.00
N LEU A 126 12.05 9.82 2.45
CA LEU A 126 13.34 9.54 3.10
C LEU A 126 13.49 10.31 4.43
N LYS A 127 13.00 11.55 4.50
CA LYS A 127 12.96 12.34 5.76
C LYS A 127 12.04 11.66 6.79
N LEU A 128 10.85 11.21 6.36
CA LEU A 128 9.90 10.51 7.22
C LEU A 128 10.47 9.18 7.70
N VAL A 129 11.03 8.35 6.81
CA VAL A 129 11.71 7.09 7.16
C VAL A 129 12.86 7.32 8.16
N LYS A 130 13.66 8.39 7.96
CA LYS A 130 14.74 8.76 8.90
C LYS A 130 14.18 9.10 10.29
N ALA A 131 13.07 9.80 10.37
CA ALA A 131 12.40 10.10 11.64
C ALA A 131 11.80 8.83 12.28
N MET A 132 11.17 7.95 11.49
CA MET A 132 10.62 6.67 11.97
C MET A 132 11.71 5.76 12.55
N LYS A 133 12.90 5.69 11.93
CA LYS A 133 14.05 4.92 12.45
C LYS A 133 14.53 5.41 13.84
N LYS A 134 14.33 6.68 14.15
CA LYS A 134 14.78 7.32 15.41
C LYS A 134 13.67 7.49 16.44
N GLY A 135 12.43 7.15 16.08
CA GLY A 135 11.27 7.28 16.94
C GLY A 135 10.89 5.98 17.62
N ASN A 136 10.12 6.07 18.72
CA ASN A 136 9.54 4.92 19.40
C ASN A 136 8.07 4.72 19.03
N ARG A 137 7.37 5.82 18.78
CA ARG A 137 5.95 5.84 18.39
C ARG A 137 5.69 6.95 17.38
N MET A 138 4.72 6.73 16.53
CA MET A 138 4.16 7.77 15.66
C MET A 138 2.64 7.85 15.82
N THR A 139 2.11 9.05 15.64
CA THR A 139 0.67 9.32 15.65
C THR A 139 0.27 9.86 14.29
N VAL A 140 -0.74 9.23 13.69
CA VAL A 140 -1.27 9.57 12.36
C VAL A 140 -2.66 10.15 12.55
N VAL A 141 -2.87 11.40 12.13
CA VAL A 141 -4.14 12.11 12.27
C VAL A 141 -4.70 12.40 10.91
N GLY A 142 -5.90 11.90 10.64
CA GLY A 142 -6.62 12.09 9.39
C GLY A 142 -8.08 12.48 9.61
N ARG A 143 -8.80 12.76 8.51
CA ARG A 143 -10.22 13.08 8.51
C ARG A 143 -10.94 12.29 7.42
N SER A 144 -11.98 11.56 7.78
CA SER A 144 -12.79 10.81 6.83
C SER A 144 -13.64 11.73 5.94
N SER A 145 -14.13 11.20 4.83
CA SER A 145 -15.10 11.89 3.95
C SER A 145 -16.35 12.39 4.69
N ARG A 146 -16.74 11.70 5.77
CA ARG A 146 -17.85 12.07 6.67
C ARG A 146 -17.45 13.13 7.71
N GLY A 147 -16.21 13.65 7.67
CA GLY A 147 -15.71 14.66 8.59
C GLY A 147 -15.17 14.12 9.93
N THR A 148 -15.23 12.82 10.18
CA THR A 148 -14.72 12.22 11.42
C THR A 148 -13.20 12.34 11.49
N LYS A 149 -12.68 12.99 12.53
CA LYS A 149 -11.26 12.99 12.87
C LYS A 149 -10.87 11.66 13.48
N THR A 150 -9.80 11.04 12.94
CA THR A 150 -9.19 9.85 13.52
C THR A 150 -7.77 10.12 13.98
N THR A 151 -7.33 9.34 14.95
CA THR A 151 -5.97 9.39 15.48
C THR A 151 -5.50 7.97 15.75
N ASP A 152 -4.53 7.52 14.95
CA ASP A 152 -3.94 6.20 15.04
C ASP A 152 -2.53 6.29 15.61
N THR A 153 -2.21 5.44 16.57
CA THR A 153 -0.87 5.36 17.16
C THR A 153 -0.22 4.06 16.74
N TYR A 154 0.96 4.16 16.15
CA TYR A 154 1.77 3.02 15.73
C TYR A 154 3.02 2.89 16.60
N SER A 155 3.43 1.67 16.87
CA SER A 155 4.73 1.37 17.45
C SER A 155 5.78 1.39 16.34
N LEU A 156 6.94 2.00 16.61
CA LEU A 156 8.10 1.94 15.71
C LEU A 156 9.12 0.87 16.14
N SER A 157 8.76 0.07 17.15
CA SER A 157 9.59 -1.07 17.57
C SER A 157 9.65 -2.12 16.47
N GLY A 158 10.85 -2.48 16.01
CA GLY A 158 11.06 -3.38 14.87
C GLY A 158 11.21 -2.68 13.52
N PHE A 159 10.81 -1.41 13.39
CA PHE A 159 10.86 -0.66 12.13
C PHE A 159 12.22 -0.73 11.42
N THR A 160 13.29 -0.37 12.14
CA THR A 160 14.66 -0.33 11.55
C THR A 160 15.12 -1.71 11.05
N ALA A 161 14.77 -2.78 11.76
CA ALA A 161 15.13 -4.14 11.37
C ALA A 161 14.39 -4.54 10.08
N MET A 162 13.08 -4.31 10.01
CA MET A 162 12.29 -4.64 8.84
C MET A 162 12.62 -3.74 7.64
N LYS A 163 12.93 -2.45 7.85
CA LYS A 163 13.41 -1.59 6.77
C LYS A 163 14.73 -2.10 6.17
N LYS A 164 15.69 -2.53 7.00
CA LYS A 164 16.90 -3.18 6.52
C LYS A 164 16.60 -4.50 5.78
N ARG A 165 15.58 -5.26 6.23
CA ARG A 165 15.19 -6.52 5.60
C ARG A 165 14.65 -6.31 4.19
N ILE A 166 13.71 -5.38 4.00
CA ILE A 166 13.18 -5.07 2.65
C ILE A 166 14.23 -4.40 1.76
N ASP A 167 15.17 -3.61 2.32
CA ASP A 167 16.28 -3.01 1.57
C ASP A 167 17.25 -4.05 1.01
N ARG A 168 17.47 -5.16 1.73
CA ARG A 168 18.30 -6.29 1.24
C ARG A 168 17.57 -7.16 0.24
N GLU A 169 16.27 -7.36 0.44
CA GLU A 169 15.44 -8.21 -0.41
C GLU A 169 15.18 -7.56 -1.79
N CYS A 170 15.01 -6.24 -1.81
CA CYS A 170 14.78 -5.43 -3.01
C CYS A 170 15.98 -4.47 -3.24
N LYS A 171 17.12 -5.08 -3.55
CA LYS A 171 18.32 -4.36 -4.05
C LYS A 171 18.17 -4.07 -5.53
#